data_befdd3353c1dd22e8de6f3514f120559
#
_entry.id   befdd3353c1dd22e8de6f3514f120559
#
_cell.length_a   1.000
_cell.length_b   1.000
_cell.length_c   1.000
_cell.angle_alpha   90.00
_cell.angle_beta   90.00
_cell.angle_gamma   90.00
#
_symmetry.space_group_name_H-M   'P 1'
#
loop_
_entity.id
_entity.type
_entity.pdbx_description
1 polymer ?
#
loop_
_entity_poly.entity_id
_entity_poly.type
_entity_poly.pdbx_seq_one_letter_code
_entity_poly.pdbx_strand_id
1 'polypeptide(L)'
;MVYHKEGVLKDGSRVILRPLVSDDREKLMEFFQGLDAREVSFLRNDVQDPAVIERWVNHIDYNRVYPLVAEADGRIVGDVTLHMRKVGWKRHLGNVRIVVAKDYQGRGLGTLLINEIVELAGEFGLEKLVAEIHLQAQAAFAAFKKAGFSVKAVFEDLVKDPSGQSSDLVVMVCDIQARDRRG
;
A
#
# COMPACT_ATOMS: atom_id res chain seq x y z
N MET A 1 -8.82 16.01 13.30
CA MET A 1 -9.81 15.80 12.19
C MET A 1 -9.60 14.38 11.69
N VAL A 2 -10.62 13.53 11.71
CA VAL A 2 -10.49 12.16 11.19
C VAL A 2 -10.46 12.28 9.66
N TYR A 3 -9.35 11.86 9.05
CA TYR A 3 -9.25 11.81 7.60
C TYR A 3 -10.33 10.89 7.02
N HIS A 4 -11.12 11.40 6.09
CA HIS A 4 -12.22 10.67 5.47
C HIS A 4 -12.49 11.28 4.09
N LYS A 5 -12.29 10.50 3.04
CA LYS A 5 -12.42 10.97 1.65
C LYS A 5 -13.20 9.97 0.81
N GLU A 6 -14.17 10.43 0.06
CA GLU A 6 -14.85 9.61 -0.94
C GLU A 6 -13.99 9.50 -2.21
N GLY A 7 -13.93 8.31 -2.76
CA GLY A 7 -13.31 8.02 -4.05
C GLY A 7 -14.30 7.39 -5.02
N VAL A 8 -14.18 7.70 -6.30
CA VAL A 8 -14.97 7.10 -7.37
C VAL A 8 -14.04 6.29 -8.27
N LEU A 9 -14.33 5.02 -8.45
CA LEU A 9 -13.57 4.11 -9.29
C LEU A 9 -13.98 4.26 -10.77
N LYS A 10 -13.22 3.63 -11.68
CA LYS A 10 -13.46 3.73 -13.12
C LYS A 10 -14.82 3.20 -13.58
N ASP A 11 -15.37 2.24 -12.86
CA ASP A 11 -16.69 1.64 -13.11
C ASP A 11 -17.85 2.40 -12.44
N GLY A 12 -17.54 3.56 -11.81
CA GLY A 12 -18.52 4.38 -11.08
C GLY A 12 -18.77 3.94 -9.64
N SER A 13 -18.20 2.82 -9.19
CA SER A 13 -18.32 2.39 -7.79
C SER A 13 -17.63 3.37 -6.84
N ARG A 14 -18.19 3.51 -5.64
CA ARG A 14 -17.68 4.43 -4.61
C ARG A 14 -16.96 3.67 -3.52
N VAL A 15 -15.91 4.28 -3.01
CA VAL A 15 -15.14 3.80 -1.86
C VAL A 15 -14.92 4.94 -0.89
N ILE A 16 -14.77 4.59 0.38
CA ILE A 16 -14.38 5.53 1.44
C ILE A 16 -12.92 5.25 1.78
N LEU A 17 -12.07 6.29 1.67
CA LEU A 17 -10.68 6.23 2.11
C LEU A 17 -10.59 6.78 3.52
N ARG A 18 -10.04 6.01 4.43
CA ARG A 18 -9.88 6.39 5.84
C ARG A 18 -8.72 5.66 6.50
N PRO A 19 -8.16 6.19 7.60
CA PRO A 19 -7.18 5.45 8.38
C PRO A 19 -7.78 4.15 8.92
N LEU A 20 -6.95 3.12 9.03
CA LEU A 20 -7.27 1.92 9.78
C LEU A 20 -7.38 2.27 11.26
N VAL A 21 -8.39 1.75 11.94
CA VAL A 21 -8.59 1.91 13.39
C VAL A 21 -8.63 0.54 14.09
N SER A 22 -8.52 0.53 15.42
CA SER A 22 -8.52 -0.71 16.21
C SER A 22 -9.76 -1.57 16.00
N ASP A 23 -10.91 -0.93 15.76
CA ASP A 23 -12.21 -1.61 15.56
C ASP A 23 -12.32 -2.33 14.20
N ASP A 24 -11.34 -2.12 13.32
CA ASP A 24 -11.30 -2.78 11.99
C ASP A 24 -10.74 -4.21 12.02
N ARG A 25 -10.42 -4.76 13.19
CA ARG A 25 -9.79 -6.07 13.33
C ARG A 25 -10.46 -7.15 12.47
N GLU A 26 -11.76 -7.30 12.59
CA GLU A 26 -12.51 -8.32 11.86
C GLU A 26 -12.52 -8.05 10.35
N LYS A 27 -12.80 -6.81 9.94
CA LYS A 27 -12.79 -6.41 8.54
C LYS A 27 -11.42 -6.60 7.88
N LEU A 28 -10.34 -6.28 8.61
CA LEU A 28 -8.97 -6.45 8.11
C LEU A 28 -8.59 -7.93 8.00
N MET A 29 -9.03 -8.76 8.95
CA MET A 29 -8.84 -10.20 8.91
C MET A 29 -9.57 -10.82 7.71
N GLU A 30 -10.84 -10.49 7.51
CA GLU A 30 -11.62 -10.95 6.35
C GLU A 30 -10.96 -10.52 5.03
N PHE A 31 -10.46 -9.28 4.95
CA PHE A 31 -9.78 -8.77 3.78
C PHE A 31 -8.55 -9.62 3.42
N PHE A 32 -7.66 -9.87 4.38
CA PHE A 32 -6.45 -10.64 4.13
C PHE A 32 -6.73 -12.14 3.91
N GLN A 33 -7.73 -12.72 4.57
CA GLN A 33 -8.15 -14.09 4.33
C GLN A 33 -8.80 -14.29 2.96
N GLY A 34 -9.37 -13.24 2.38
CA GLY A 34 -9.94 -13.23 1.04
C GLY A 34 -8.91 -13.18 -0.10
N LEU A 35 -7.62 -12.98 0.20
CA LEU A 35 -6.54 -12.98 -0.79
C LEU A 35 -6.21 -14.40 -1.24
N ASP A 36 -5.91 -14.57 -2.51
CA ASP A 36 -5.43 -15.85 -3.01
C ASP A 36 -3.96 -16.10 -2.65
N ALA A 37 -3.52 -17.36 -2.77
CA ALA A 37 -2.17 -17.77 -2.38
C ALA A 37 -1.08 -17.00 -3.15
N ARG A 38 -1.34 -16.59 -4.39
CA ARG A 38 -0.39 -15.81 -5.18
C ARG A 38 -0.26 -14.39 -4.65
N GLU A 39 -1.38 -13.76 -4.28
CA GLU A 39 -1.36 -12.41 -3.70
C GLU A 39 -0.64 -12.41 -2.35
N VAL A 40 -0.96 -13.40 -1.49
CA VAL A 40 -0.28 -13.58 -0.21
C VAL A 40 1.23 -13.78 -0.38
N SER A 41 1.67 -14.48 -1.44
CA SER A 41 3.10 -14.74 -1.70
C SER A 41 3.94 -13.48 -1.94
N PHE A 42 3.31 -12.36 -2.30
CA PHE A 42 3.99 -11.06 -2.48
C PHE A 42 4.06 -10.24 -1.20
N LEU A 43 3.45 -10.70 -0.11
CA LEU A 43 3.41 -9.97 1.15
C LEU A 43 4.61 -10.33 2.03
N ARG A 44 5.05 -9.35 2.84
CA ARG A 44 6.23 -9.51 3.70
C ARG A 44 5.93 -10.17 5.04
N ASN A 45 4.66 -10.19 5.44
CA ASN A 45 4.21 -10.73 6.70
C ASN A 45 3.25 -11.88 6.43
N ASP A 46 3.18 -12.80 7.35
CA ASP A 46 2.16 -13.86 7.33
C ASP A 46 0.81 -13.28 7.76
N VAL A 47 0.10 -12.72 6.79
CA VAL A 47 -1.22 -12.11 7.01
C VAL A 47 -2.34 -13.13 7.19
N GLN A 48 -2.03 -14.42 7.01
CA GLN A 48 -2.96 -15.53 7.30
C GLN A 48 -2.95 -15.87 8.80
N ASP A 49 -1.92 -15.44 9.54
CA ASP A 49 -1.87 -15.58 11.01
C ASP A 49 -2.69 -14.44 11.66
N PRO A 50 -3.81 -14.77 12.35
CA PRO A 50 -4.63 -13.78 13.05
C PRO A 50 -3.85 -12.92 14.05
N ALA A 51 -2.79 -13.48 14.67
CA ALA A 51 -1.98 -12.77 15.64
C ALA A 51 -1.20 -11.60 15.01
N VAL A 52 -0.88 -11.69 13.72
CA VAL A 52 -0.25 -10.58 12.98
C VAL A 52 -1.21 -9.41 12.85
N ILE A 53 -2.45 -9.68 12.43
CA ILE A 53 -3.50 -8.67 12.27
C ILE A 53 -3.84 -8.02 13.62
N GLU A 54 -4.02 -8.85 14.65
CA GLU A 54 -4.33 -8.38 16.00
C GLU A 54 -3.24 -7.43 16.54
N ARG A 55 -1.98 -7.77 16.34
CA ARG A 55 -0.86 -6.91 16.73
C ARG A 55 -0.88 -5.59 15.99
N TRP A 56 -1.23 -5.57 14.70
CA TRP A 56 -1.29 -4.32 13.92
C TRP A 56 -2.39 -3.39 14.43
N VAL A 57 -3.60 -3.88 14.62
CA VAL A 57 -4.74 -3.04 15.06
C VAL A 57 -4.60 -2.58 16.52
N ASN A 58 -3.97 -3.39 17.39
CA ASN A 58 -3.78 -3.05 18.80
C ASN A 58 -2.60 -2.09 19.05
N HIS A 59 -1.68 -1.95 18.09
CA HIS A 59 -0.47 -1.14 18.25
C HIS A 59 -0.30 -0.13 17.09
N ILE A 60 -1.40 0.46 16.63
CA ILE A 60 -1.35 1.49 15.59
C ILE A 60 -0.58 2.71 16.11
N ASP A 61 0.52 3.04 15.44
CA ASP A 61 1.27 4.30 15.63
C ASP A 61 1.37 5.02 14.30
N TYR A 62 0.41 5.92 14.04
CA TYR A 62 0.35 6.68 12.79
C TYR A 62 1.59 7.53 12.51
N ASN A 63 2.45 7.76 13.50
CA ASN A 63 3.73 8.45 13.30
C ASN A 63 4.83 7.54 12.74
N ARG A 64 4.63 6.24 12.75
CA ARG A 64 5.58 5.24 12.23
C ARG A 64 5.03 4.50 11.03
N VAL A 65 3.77 4.11 11.10
CA VAL A 65 3.06 3.45 10.02
C VAL A 65 1.68 4.08 9.89
N TYR A 66 1.39 4.67 8.75
CA TYR A 66 0.08 5.21 8.45
C TYR A 66 -0.66 4.25 7.50
N PRO A 67 -1.54 3.40 8.03
CA PRO A 67 -2.37 2.52 7.21
C PRO A 67 -3.62 3.28 6.77
N LEU A 68 -3.82 3.37 5.46
CA LEU A 68 -5.02 3.93 4.82
C LEU A 68 -5.77 2.80 4.13
N VAL A 69 -7.03 2.60 4.51
CA VAL A 69 -7.89 1.58 3.93
C VAL A 69 -8.94 2.19 3.00
N ALA A 70 -9.33 1.42 1.99
CA ALA A 70 -10.51 1.69 1.19
C ALA A 70 -11.63 0.76 1.67
N GLU A 71 -12.76 1.35 2.04
CA GLU A 71 -13.97 0.65 2.45
C GLU A 71 -15.05 0.78 1.37
N ALA A 72 -15.70 -0.32 1.02
CA ALA A 72 -16.87 -0.37 0.17
C ALA A 72 -17.85 -1.41 0.72
N ASP A 73 -19.13 -1.08 0.75
CA ASP A 73 -20.21 -1.97 1.22
C ASP A 73 -19.92 -2.62 2.60
N GLY A 74 -19.30 -1.82 3.50
CA GLY A 74 -18.98 -2.25 4.86
C GLY A 74 -17.75 -3.13 5.00
N ARG A 75 -17.03 -3.47 3.92
CA ARG A 75 -15.79 -4.28 3.93
C ARG A 75 -14.58 -3.48 3.48
N ILE A 76 -13.41 -3.83 3.99
CA ILE A 76 -12.13 -3.33 3.46
C ILE A 76 -11.87 -4.02 2.12
N VAL A 77 -11.58 -3.22 1.09
CA VAL A 77 -11.32 -3.68 -0.28
C VAL A 77 -9.94 -3.28 -0.79
N GLY A 78 -9.21 -2.50 0.00
CA GLY A 78 -7.83 -2.12 -0.28
C GLY A 78 -7.16 -1.58 0.96
N ASP A 79 -5.86 -1.79 1.05
CA ASP A 79 -4.98 -1.29 2.12
C ASP A 79 -3.70 -0.75 1.50
N VAL A 80 -3.34 0.48 1.84
CA VAL A 80 -2.04 1.07 1.51
C VAL A 80 -1.40 1.57 2.79
N THR A 81 -0.16 1.19 3.04
CA THR A 81 0.58 1.58 4.24
C THR A 81 1.78 2.44 3.89
N LEU A 82 1.93 3.55 4.62
CA LEU A 82 3.10 4.42 4.58
C LEU A 82 3.95 4.18 5.82
N HIS A 83 5.14 3.62 5.62
CA HIS A 83 6.11 3.40 6.69
C HIS A 83 7.11 4.54 6.73
N MET A 84 7.25 5.18 7.90
CA MET A 84 8.06 6.38 8.11
C MET A 84 9.13 6.15 9.18
N ARG A 85 10.17 6.99 9.14
CA ARG A 85 11.22 7.05 10.17
C ARG A 85 11.36 8.49 10.65
N LYS A 86 11.40 8.68 11.98
CA LYS A 86 11.56 10.03 12.56
C LYS A 86 13.01 10.49 12.61
N VAL A 87 13.96 9.57 12.59
CA VAL A 87 15.39 9.84 12.81
C VAL A 87 16.24 9.13 11.75
N GLY A 88 17.47 9.61 11.63
CA GLY A 88 18.48 9.05 10.75
C GLY A 88 18.45 9.66 9.34
N TRP A 89 19.39 9.19 8.52
CA TRP A 89 19.64 9.72 7.18
C TRP A 89 18.54 9.40 6.14
N LYS A 90 17.62 8.50 6.49
CA LYS A 90 16.42 8.17 5.69
C LYS A 90 15.12 8.77 6.23
N ARG A 91 15.16 9.74 7.16
CA ARG A 91 13.96 10.31 7.79
C ARG A 91 13.01 11.03 6.82
N HIS A 92 13.54 11.48 5.68
CA HIS A 92 12.78 12.13 4.61
C HIS A 92 12.15 11.16 3.60
N LEU A 93 12.35 9.85 3.79
CA LEU A 93 11.82 8.80 2.91
C LEU A 93 10.66 8.06 3.57
N GLY A 94 9.61 7.78 2.79
CA GLY A 94 8.56 6.84 3.16
C GLY A 94 8.63 5.57 2.31
N ASN A 95 8.30 4.42 2.90
CA ASN A 95 8.12 3.19 2.15
C ASN A 95 6.63 2.89 2.02
N VAL A 96 6.16 2.65 0.81
CA VAL A 96 4.75 2.39 0.51
C VAL A 96 4.54 0.92 0.17
N ARG A 97 3.50 0.33 0.74
CA ARG A 97 3.02 -1.02 0.41
C ARG A 97 1.54 -0.95 0.11
N ILE A 98 1.06 -1.78 -0.80
CA ILE A 98 -0.35 -1.80 -1.19
C ILE A 98 -0.84 -3.22 -1.41
N VAL A 99 -2.09 -3.44 -1.03
CA VAL A 99 -2.86 -4.65 -1.34
C VAL A 99 -4.27 -4.21 -1.77
N VAL A 100 -4.81 -4.82 -2.82
CA VAL A 100 -6.16 -4.56 -3.32
C VAL A 100 -6.89 -5.88 -3.50
N ALA A 101 -8.09 -5.99 -2.97
CA ALA A 101 -8.95 -7.15 -3.13
C ALA A 101 -9.14 -7.49 -4.62
N LYS A 102 -9.13 -8.78 -4.96
CA LYS A 102 -9.16 -9.28 -6.35
C LYS A 102 -10.32 -8.73 -7.17
N ASP A 103 -11.50 -8.67 -6.56
CA ASP A 103 -12.72 -8.13 -7.17
C ASP A 103 -12.70 -6.60 -7.35
N TYR A 104 -11.72 -5.89 -6.80
CA TYR A 104 -11.48 -4.45 -6.96
C TYR A 104 -10.25 -4.12 -7.80
N GLN A 105 -9.50 -5.11 -8.25
CA GLN A 105 -8.38 -4.90 -9.16
C GLN A 105 -8.85 -4.47 -10.56
N GLY A 106 -8.00 -3.73 -11.26
CA GLY A 106 -8.34 -3.22 -12.60
C GLY A 106 -9.31 -2.02 -12.62
N ARG A 107 -9.98 -1.70 -11.51
CA ARG A 107 -10.96 -0.60 -11.39
C ARG A 107 -10.32 0.76 -11.05
N GLY A 108 -9.00 0.83 -10.88
CA GLY A 108 -8.28 2.06 -10.55
C GLY A 108 -8.06 2.29 -9.05
N LEU A 109 -8.57 1.41 -8.17
CA LEU A 109 -8.43 1.56 -6.72
C LEU A 109 -6.98 1.64 -6.26
N GLY A 110 -6.10 0.79 -6.78
CA GLY A 110 -4.68 0.84 -6.42
C GLY A 110 -4.02 2.18 -6.72
N THR A 111 -4.30 2.75 -7.89
CA THR A 111 -3.79 4.08 -8.26
C THR A 111 -4.38 5.18 -7.37
N LEU A 112 -5.67 5.10 -7.05
CA LEU A 112 -6.35 6.04 -6.15
C LEU A 112 -5.69 6.03 -4.77
N LEU A 113 -5.51 4.85 -4.17
CA LEU A 113 -4.86 4.69 -2.86
C LEU A 113 -3.42 5.20 -2.84
N ILE A 114 -2.64 4.90 -3.89
CA ILE A 114 -1.24 5.36 -3.98
C ILE A 114 -1.20 6.89 -4.14
N ASN A 115 -2.07 7.48 -4.96
CA ASN A 115 -2.14 8.93 -5.09
C ASN A 115 -2.43 9.60 -3.76
N GLU A 116 -3.38 9.06 -3.00
CA GLU A 116 -3.76 9.59 -1.71
C GLU A 116 -2.63 9.51 -0.69
N ILE A 117 -1.91 8.39 -0.66
CA ILE A 117 -0.78 8.23 0.25
C ILE A 117 0.40 9.15 -0.12
N VAL A 118 0.55 9.49 -1.42
CA VAL A 118 1.57 10.48 -1.87
C VAL A 118 1.23 11.87 -1.35
N GLU A 119 -0.04 12.28 -1.41
CA GLU A 119 -0.51 13.56 -0.87
C GLU A 119 -0.28 13.64 0.64
N LEU A 120 -0.73 12.63 1.39
CA LEU A 120 -0.50 12.55 2.83
C LEU A 120 0.98 12.53 3.21
N ALA A 121 1.82 11.85 2.43
CA ALA A 121 3.26 11.83 2.67
C ALA A 121 3.89 13.22 2.55
N GLY A 122 3.42 14.05 1.61
CA GLY A 122 3.80 15.46 1.50
C GLY A 122 3.40 16.26 2.74
N GLU A 123 2.19 16.06 3.26
CA GLU A 123 1.72 16.69 4.51
C GLU A 123 2.56 16.27 5.73
N PHE A 124 3.06 15.04 5.76
CA PHE A 124 4.00 14.55 6.77
C PHE A 124 5.44 15.06 6.58
N GLY A 125 5.71 15.86 5.56
CA GLY A 125 7.02 16.44 5.28
C GLY A 125 8.02 15.46 4.67
N LEU A 126 7.54 14.38 4.06
CA LEU A 126 8.40 13.46 3.31
C LEU A 126 8.73 14.04 1.94
N GLU A 127 9.93 13.74 1.45
CA GLU A 127 10.40 14.22 0.15
C GLU A 127 10.26 13.16 -0.96
N LYS A 128 10.43 11.89 -0.59
CA LYS A 128 10.39 10.78 -1.54
C LYS A 128 9.69 9.57 -0.96
N LEU A 129 9.05 8.82 -1.85
CA LEU A 129 8.45 7.53 -1.54
C LEU A 129 9.15 6.42 -2.30
N VAL A 130 9.35 5.31 -1.62
CA VAL A 130 9.99 4.09 -2.16
C VAL A 130 8.97 2.95 -2.12
N ALA A 131 8.83 2.23 -3.20
CA ALA A 131 8.09 0.98 -3.28
C ALA A 131 9.01 -0.14 -3.73
N GLU A 132 9.01 -1.24 -3.01
CA GLU A 132 9.69 -2.47 -3.39
C GLU A 132 8.65 -3.48 -3.85
N ILE A 133 8.74 -3.88 -5.11
CA ILE A 133 7.70 -4.64 -5.79
C ILE A 133 8.31 -5.93 -6.35
N HIS A 134 7.67 -7.04 -6.06
CA HIS A 134 7.97 -8.30 -6.72
C HIS A 134 7.61 -8.18 -8.21
N LEU A 135 8.53 -8.53 -9.12
CA LEU A 135 8.33 -8.31 -10.56
C LEU A 135 7.04 -8.96 -11.10
N GLN A 136 6.63 -10.08 -10.52
CA GLN A 136 5.39 -10.76 -10.91
C GLN A 136 4.10 -10.05 -10.42
N ALA A 137 4.18 -9.09 -9.49
CA ALA A 137 3.06 -8.30 -9.00
C ALA A 137 2.68 -7.19 -10.00
N GLN A 138 2.29 -7.56 -11.21
CA GLN A 138 2.05 -6.69 -12.36
C GLN A 138 1.03 -5.57 -12.07
N ALA A 139 -0.04 -5.88 -11.33
CA ALA A 139 -1.09 -4.91 -10.99
C ALA A 139 -0.53 -3.80 -10.07
N ALA A 140 0.27 -4.15 -9.07
CA ALA A 140 0.92 -3.20 -8.19
C ALA A 140 1.93 -2.34 -8.97
N PHE A 141 2.79 -2.95 -9.80
CA PHE A 141 3.72 -2.24 -10.67
C PHE A 141 3.01 -1.20 -11.54
N ALA A 142 1.93 -1.58 -12.22
CA ALA A 142 1.16 -0.68 -13.07
C ALA A 142 0.52 0.48 -12.26
N ALA A 143 0.02 0.21 -11.05
CA ALA A 143 -0.57 1.23 -10.19
C ALA A 143 0.47 2.25 -9.73
N PHE A 144 1.64 1.81 -9.26
CA PHE A 144 2.75 2.70 -8.88
C PHE A 144 3.25 3.54 -10.06
N LYS A 145 3.42 2.92 -11.24
CA LYS A 145 3.82 3.65 -12.45
C LYS A 145 2.82 4.76 -12.82
N LYS A 146 1.52 4.47 -12.76
CA LYS A 146 0.46 5.47 -13.02
C LYS A 146 0.45 6.59 -11.97
N ALA A 147 0.80 6.28 -10.73
CA ALA A 147 0.91 7.26 -9.66
C ALA A 147 2.20 8.08 -9.68
N GLY A 148 3.04 7.94 -10.72
CA GLY A 148 4.23 8.77 -10.92
C GLY A 148 5.52 8.20 -10.34
N PHE A 149 5.51 6.95 -9.89
CA PHE A 149 6.75 6.25 -9.51
C PHE A 149 7.54 5.82 -10.74
N SER A 150 8.86 5.91 -10.67
CA SER A 150 9.78 5.45 -11.70
C SER A 150 10.71 4.36 -11.15
N VAL A 151 11.04 3.38 -12.00
CA VAL A 151 12.01 2.34 -11.66
C VAL A 151 13.38 2.96 -11.43
N LYS A 152 14.03 2.61 -10.32
CA LYS A 152 15.38 3.06 -9.97
C LYS A 152 16.38 1.92 -9.89
N ALA A 153 15.93 0.72 -9.55
CA ALA A 153 16.78 -0.47 -9.55
C ALA A 153 15.94 -1.72 -9.80
N VAL A 154 16.58 -2.72 -10.38
CA VAL A 154 16.07 -4.09 -10.46
C VAL A 154 17.18 -4.99 -9.90
N PHE A 155 16.82 -5.82 -8.95
CA PHE A 155 17.70 -6.80 -8.35
C PHE A 155 17.26 -8.18 -8.81
N GLU A 156 18.07 -8.79 -9.67
CA GLU A 156 17.78 -10.11 -10.21
C GLU A 156 17.86 -11.18 -9.11
N ASP A 157 16.91 -12.12 -9.13
CA ASP A 157 16.84 -13.29 -8.25
C ASP A 157 16.91 -12.98 -6.73
N LEU A 158 16.58 -11.75 -6.33
CA LEU A 158 16.77 -11.28 -4.94
C LEU A 158 15.69 -11.79 -3.98
N VAL A 159 14.49 -12.07 -4.45
CA VAL A 159 13.36 -12.49 -3.63
C VAL A 159 12.92 -13.90 -4.02
N LYS A 160 12.25 -14.59 -3.08
CA LYS A 160 11.70 -15.93 -3.31
C LYS A 160 10.22 -15.94 -2.95
N ASP A 161 9.46 -16.69 -3.71
CA ASP A 161 8.09 -17.02 -3.34
C ASP A 161 8.07 -18.16 -2.28
N PRO A 162 6.89 -18.51 -1.71
CA PRO A 162 6.79 -19.60 -0.74
C PRO A 162 7.20 -20.98 -1.28
N SER A 163 7.19 -21.17 -2.61
CA SER A 163 7.69 -22.42 -3.24
C SER A 163 9.22 -22.46 -3.34
N GLY A 164 9.91 -21.35 -3.02
CA GLY A 164 11.35 -21.20 -3.14
C GLY A 164 11.81 -20.76 -4.52
N GLN A 165 10.91 -20.45 -5.46
CA GLN A 165 11.25 -19.93 -6.77
C GLN A 165 11.76 -18.50 -6.66
N SER A 166 12.96 -18.24 -7.20
CA SER A 166 13.54 -16.90 -7.24
C SER A 166 12.79 -15.98 -8.22
N SER A 167 12.79 -14.70 -7.88
CA SER A 167 12.25 -13.64 -8.73
C SER A 167 12.96 -12.31 -8.46
N ASP A 168 12.77 -11.39 -9.38
CA ASP A 168 13.37 -10.08 -9.31
C ASP A 168 12.60 -9.14 -8.37
N LEU A 169 13.35 -8.31 -7.66
CA LEU A 169 12.84 -7.19 -6.90
C LEU A 169 13.01 -5.90 -7.69
N VAL A 170 11.91 -5.19 -7.92
CA VAL A 170 11.92 -3.86 -8.54
C VAL A 170 11.78 -2.80 -7.46
N VAL A 171 12.70 -1.83 -7.45
CA VAL A 171 12.64 -0.65 -6.60
C VAL A 171 12.16 0.53 -7.42
N MET A 172 11.01 1.10 -7.03
CA MET A 172 10.44 2.29 -7.64
C MET A 172 10.46 3.46 -6.66
N VAL A 173 10.64 4.67 -7.17
CA VAL A 173 10.69 5.89 -6.36
C VAL A 173 9.80 6.96 -6.97
N CYS A 174 9.05 7.66 -6.12
CA CYS A 174 8.35 8.89 -6.42
C CYS A 174 9.04 10.05 -5.70
N ASP A 175 9.36 11.13 -6.42
CA ASP A 175 9.78 12.41 -5.87
C ASP A 175 8.54 13.28 -5.69
N ILE A 176 8.13 13.53 -4.44
CA ILE A 176 6.90 14.25 -4.12
C ILE A 176 6.99 15.70 -4.62
N GLN A 177 8.09 16.37 -4.38
CA GLN A 177 8.28 17.78 -4.78
C GLN A 177 8.31 17.97 -6.30
N ALA A 178 8.88 17.01 -7.04
CA ALA A 178 8.91 17.06 -8.50
C ALA A 178 7.54 16.78 -9.11
N ARG A 179 6.66 16.06 -8.41
CA ARG A 179 5.30 15.81 -8.83
C ARG A 179 4.44 17.07 -8.73
N ASP A 180 4.53 17.80 -7.63
CA ASP A 180 3.77 19.04 -7.41
C ASP A 180 4.09 20.15 -8.42
N ARG A 181 5.31 20.12 -9.01
CA ARG A 181 5.71 21.07 -10.06
C ARG A 181 5.18 20.74 -11.45
N ARG A 182 4.57 19.56 -11.65
CA ARG A 182 4.06 19.09 -12.95
C ARG A 182 2.53 19.09 -13.06
N GLY A 183 1.82 19.34 -11.96
CA GLY A 183 0.37 19.51 -11.91
C GLY A 183 -0.03 20.99 -11.99
#